data_a34290a153352836c186864b1979ca89
#
_entry.id   a34290a153352836c186864b1979ca89
#
_cell.length_a   1.000
_cell.length_b   1.000
_cell.length_c   1.000
_cell.angle_alpha   90.00
_cell.angle_beta   90.00
_cell.angle_gamma   90.00
#
_symmetry.space_group_name_H-M   'P 1'
#
loop_
_entity.id
_entity.type
_entity.pdbx_description
1 polymer ?
#
loop_
_entity_poly.entity_id
_entity_poly.type
_entity_poly.pdbx_seq_one_letter_code
_entity_poly.pdbx_strand_id
1 'polypeptide(L)'
;MHQDQHFTHDTQSLPIIKPHLHGAFPPNFLWGGASAANQCEGAWDEGGKGPSIQDVLPHGGLSPRSAAPTPDNLKLEGTDFYHSYPEDIALLAEMGFKVFRFSIAWSRVFPNGNETEPNEEGLAFYDRVLDELEEYGIEPLITISHYETPLYLAEQYNGWVSRDLIDFYERYCRVLFERYGHRVKYWLTFNEINSVLHLPFMSGSINTPKDQLSEQDLYQAIHHELVASARATRAARELVPQAQIGCMILAMPTYPLTPSPQDALAALHAEHANFAFGDVHVRGTYPGYFLRILHEKGIELNITEQDREDLKNTVDFVSFSYYMSTCASSDPSSGESSEGNILGGVSNPTLTASEWGWQIDPVGLRIVLNQYWDRWQKPLFIVENGLGARDELVEVDGEMTVIDDYRIDYLRAHLEQVREAIADGVQLLGYTTWGCIDMVSASTAQMSKRYGFVYVDRHDDGSGSLSRYRKKSFDWYRRVITSNGAELENS
;
A
#
# COMPACT_ATOMS: atom_id res chain seq x y z
N MET A 1 -29.81 39.42 -40.92
CA MET A 1 -28.51 38.80 -41.15
C MET A 1 -28.07 38.16 -39.87
N HIS A 2 -28.38 36.88 -39.68
CA HIS A 2 -27.85 36.06 -38.61
C HIS A 2 -26.63 35.31 -39.15
N GLN A 3 -25.51 35.53 -38.52
CA GLN A 3 -24.30 34.74 -38.80
C GLN A 3 -24.35 33.47 -37.93
N ASP A 4 -24.48 32.33 -38.59
CA ASP A 4 -24.28 31.02 -38.01
C ASP A 4 -22.79 30.81 -37.70
N GLN A 5 -22.43 30.77 -36.45
CA GLN A 5 -21.12 30.28 -36.01
C GLN A 5 -21.13 28.75 -36.00
N HIS A 6 -20.54 28.13 -36.99
CA HIS A 6 -20.24 26.72 -36.99
C HIS A 6 -19.11 26.44 -35.99
N PHE A 7 -19.48 25.79 -34.86
CA PHE A 7 -18.51 25.12 -34.01
C PHE A 7 -18.07 23.83 -34.69
N THR A 8 -16.88 23.84 -35.27
CA THR A 8 -16.21 22.60 -35.68
C THR A 8 -15.66 21.94 -34.43
N HIS A 9 -16.34 20.88 -33.93
CA HIS A 9 -15.76 19.95 -33.01
C HIS A 9 -14.65 19.19 -33.73
N ASP A 10 -13.41 19.52 -33.38
CA ASP A 10 -12.25 18.72 -33.74
C ASP A 10 -12.29 17.45 -32.83
N THR A 11 -12.94 16.42 -33.35
CA THR A 11 -12.90 15.09 -32.73
C THR A 11 -11.52 14.51 -33.04
N GLN A 12 -10.52 14.87 -32.23
CA GLN A 12 -9.33 14.03 -32.13
C GLN A 12 -9.81 12.66 -31.67
N SER A 13 -9.84 11.72 -32.60
CA SER A 13 -10.13 10.32 -32.32
C SER A 13 -9.13 9.84 -31.27
N LEU A 14 -9.61 9.57 -30.05
CA LEU A 14 -8.83 8.87 -29.06
C LEU A 14 -8.20 7.63 -29.72
N PRO A 15 -6.92 7.36 -29.51
CA PRO A 15 -6.29 6.19 -30.08
C PRO A 15 -7.11 4.98 -29.67
N ILE A 16 -7.65 4.24 -30.65
CA ILE A 16 -8.28 2.94 -30.37
C ILE A 16 -7.18 2.07 -29.82
N ILE A 17 -7.14 1.91 -28.51
CA ILE A 17 -6.28 0.94 -27.83
C ILE A 17 -6.80 -0.40 -28.31
N LYS A 18 -6.04 -1.06 -29.20
CA LYS A 18 -6.37 -2.43 -29.61
C LYS A 18 -6.31 -3.26 -28.35
N PRO A 19 -7.41 -3.92 -27.93
CA PRO A 19 -7.33 -4.85 -26.81
C PRO A 19 -6.22 -5.85 -27.13
N HIS A 20 -5.34 -6.15 -26.19
CA HIS A 20 -4.37 -7.21 -26.31
C HIS A 20 -5.14 -8.53 -26.28
N LEU A 21 -5.66 -8.95 -27.45
CA LEU A 21 -6.62 -10.06 -27.65
C LEU A 21 -6.11 -11.45 -27.21
N HIS A 22 -4.93 -11.55 -26.60
CA HIS A 22 -4.35 -12.81 -26.16
C HIS A 22 -3.64 -12.72 -24.80
N GLY A 23 -4.18 -11.97 -23.82
CA GLY A 23 -3.78 -12.14 -22.41
C GLY A 23 -2.28 -12.06 -22.12
N ALA A 24 -1.49 -11.31 -22.90
CA ALA A 24 -0.08 -11.09 -22.64
C ALA A 24 0.10 -9.83 -21.78
N PHE A 25 1.01 -9.88 -20.82
CA PHE A 25 1.41 -8.69 -20.08
C PHE A 25 2.11 -7.69 -21.00
N PRO A 26 1.96 -6.37 -20.79
CA PRO A 26 2.65 -5.36 -21.58
C PRO A 26 4.17 -5.58 -21.59
N PRO A 27 4.89 -5.26 -22.68
CA PRO A 27 6.35 -5.46 -22.74
C PRO A 27 7.14 -4.73 -21.65
N ASN A 28 6.61 -3.59 -21.18
CA ASN A 28 7.22 -2.76 -20.13
C ASN A 28 6.55 -2.96 -18.78
N PHE A 29 5.93 -4.12 -18.54
CA PHE A 29 5.25 -4.41 -17.29
C PHE A 29 6.25 -4.47 -16.13
N LEU A 30 5.95 -3.73 -15.06
CA LEU A 30 6.82 -3.61 -13.90
C LEU A 30 6.57 -4.77 -12.92
N TRP A 31 7.34 -5.84 -13.08
CA TRP A 31 7.36 -6.98 -12.17
C TRP A 31 8.24 -6.69 -10.97
N GLY A 32 7.77 -6.99 -9.77
CA GLY A 32 8.63 -6.83 -8.59
C GLY A 32 7.98 -7.26 -7.28
N GLY A 33 8.43 -6.64 -6.22
CA GLY A 33 7.94 -6.88 -4.87
C GLY A 33 7.98 -5.60 -4.02
N ALA A 34 7.40 -5.70 -2.84
CA ALA A 34 7.20 -4.58 -1.94
C ALA A 34 7.66 -4.90 -0.52
N SER A 35 8.12 -3.88 0.19
CA SER A 35 8.43 -3.89 1.62
C SER A 35 7.98 -2.59 2.29
N ALA A 36 8.05 -2.55 3.63
CA ALA A 36 7.85 -1.34 4.42
C ALA A 36 8.98 -1.16 5.42
N ALA A 37 9.51 0.06 5.53
CA ALA A 37 10.64 0.40 6.38
C ALA A 37 10.45 -0.10 7.82
N ASN A 38 9.31 0.19 8.43
CA ASN A 38 9.02 -0.21 9.81
C ASN A 38 8.95 -1.73 10.06
N GLN A 39 8.84 -2.55 9.01
CA GLN A 39 8.73 -4.00 9.13
C GLN A 39 10.06 -4.72 8.85
N CYS A 40 10.99 -4.08 8.13
CA CYS A 40 12.22 -4.72 7.69
C CYS A 40 13.50 -3.99 8.09
N GLU A 41 13.52 -2.65 8.14
CA GLU A 41 14.78 -1.91 8.33
C GLU A 41 15.49 -2.24 9.64
N GLY A 42 14.78 -2.20 10.76
CA GLY A 42 15.44 -2.23 12.06
C GLY A 42 16.22 -0.94 12.35
N ALA A 43 17.32 -1.06 13.09
CA ALA A 43 18.18 0.09 13.43
C ALA A 43 17.35 1.30 13.93
N TRP A 44 16.37 1.03 14.81
CA TRP A 44 15.35 2.00 15.21
C TRP A 44 15.91 3.23 15.95
N ASP A 45 17.07 3.11 16.56
CA ASP A 45 17.78 4.14 17.33
C ASP A 45 19.17 4.49 16.72
N GLU A 46 19.43 4.06 15.48
CA GLU A 46 20.68 4.33 14.77
C GLU A 46 20.50 5.44 13.71
N GLY A 47 21.63 6.05 13.30
CA GLY A 47 21.64 7.05 12.25
C GLY A 47 20.81 8.30 12.56
N GLY A 48 20.62 8.61 13.86
CA GLY A 48 19.81 9.75 14.28
C GLY A 48 18.30 9.60 14.09
N LYS A 49 17.81 8.38 13.81
CA LYS A 49 16.37 8.10 13.70
C LYS A 49 15.66 8.38 15.04
N GLY A 50 14.54 9.10 14.98
CA GLY A 50 13.62 9.23 16.11
C GLY A 50 12.62 8.09 16.20
N PRO A 51 11.96 7.89 17.36
CA PRO A 51 10.89 6.91 17.50
C PRO A 51 9.73 7.20 16.56
N SER A 52 9.16 6.15 15.97
CA SER A 52 7.93 6.18 15.21
C SER A 52 6.76 5.56 15.99
N ILE A 53 5.54 5.74 15.49
CA ILE A 53 4.36 5.07 16.07
C ILE A 53 4.46 3.55 16.03
N GLN A 54 5.26 2.99 15.11
CA GLN A 54 5.45 1.53 15.01
C GLN A 54 6.35 0.98 16.12
N ASP A 55 7.24 1.80 16.64
CA ASP A 55 8.17 1.41 17.70
C ASP A 55 7.45 1.20 19.06
N VAL A 56 6.21 1.70 19.18
CA VAL A 56 5.33 1.49 20.34
C VAL A 56 4.16 0.53 20.08
N LEU A 57 4.24 -0.26 19.00
CA LEU A 57 3.26 -1.31 18.67
C LEU A 57 3.91 -2.73 18.72
N PRO A 58 4.32 -3.19 19.91
CA PRO A 58 5.07 -4.46 20.05
C PRO A 58 4.30 -5.70 19.59
N HIS A 59 2.97 -5.64 19.59
CA HIS A 59 2.10 -6.74 19.17
C HIS A 59 1.29 -6.41 17.91
N GLY A 60 1.76 -5.43 17.13
CA GLY A 60 1.16 -5.01 15.86
C GLY A 60 -0.03 -4.06 16.00
N GLY A 61 -0.53 -3.61 14.84
CA GLY A 61 -1.57 -2.58 14.75
C GLY A 61 -2.94 -2.95 15.30
N LEU A 62 -3.19 -4.23 15.55
CA LEU A 62 -4.44 -4.74 16.15
C LEU A 62 -4.43 -4.74 17.68
N SER A 63 -3.28 -4.52 18.28
CA SER A 63 -3.06 -4.56 19.74
C SER A 63 -2.88 -3.17 20.33
N PRO A 64 -3.10 -2.98 21.63
CA PRO A 64 -2.81 -1.72 22.30
C PRO A 64 -1.33 -1.35 22.19
N ARG A 65 -1.05 -0.05 22.07
CA ARG A 65 0.32 0.47 22.08
C ARG A 65 0.94 0.42 23.46
N SER A 66 2.26 0.33 23.52
CA SER A 66 3.08 0.58 24.72
C SER A 66 3.34 2.09 24.92
N ALA A 67 3.78 2.46 26.12
CA ALA A 67 4.14 3.86 26.42
C ALA A 67 5.48 4.28 25.80
N ALA A 68 6.37 3.33 25.51
CA ALA A 68 7.68 3.50 24.91
C ALA A 68 8.06 2.24 24.13
N PRO A 69 9.07 2.28 23.26
CA PRO A 69 9.63 1.09 22.63
C PRO A 69 10.03 0.04 23.66
N THR A 70 9.66 -1.22 23.42
CA THR A 70 9.92 -2.35 24.32
C THR A 70 10.68 -3.46 23.58
N PRO A 71 11.58 -4.21 24.23
CA PRO A 71 12.45 -5.20 23.58
C PRO A 71 11.71 -6.36 22.89
N ASP A 72 10.44 -6.59 23.21
CA ASP A 72 9.56 -7.58 22.58
C ASP A 72 8.96 -7.11 21.24
N ASN A 73 9.21 -5.86 20.85
CA ASN A 73 8.80 -5.37 19.55
C ASN A 73 9.82 -5.79 18.48
N LEU A 74 9.51 -6.84 17.73
CA LEU A 74 10.40 -7.35 16.67
C LEU A 74 10.74 -6.33 15.60
N LYS A 75 9.91 -5.31 15.41
CA LYS A 75 10.14 -4.26 14.42
C LYS A 75 11.33 -3.35 14.75
N LEU A 76 11.76 -3.29 16.03
CA LEU A 76 12.93 -2.50 16.41
C LEU A 76 14.22 -2.97 15.73
N GLU A 77 14.33 -4.28 15.50
CA GLU A 77 15.42 -4.87 14.72
C GLU A 77 14.98 -5.25 13.30
N GLY A 78 13.67 -5.47 13.08
CA GLY A 78 13.12 -5.90 11.80
C GLY A 78 13.77 -7.18 11.28
N THR A 79 14.16 -7.17 10.03
CA THR A 79 15.03 -8.17 9.41
C THR A 79 16.40 -7.62 9.08
N ASP A 80 16.75 -6.51 9.73
CA ASP A 80 18.03 -5.80 9.61
C ASP A 80 18.36 -5.33 8.17
N PHE A 81 17.34 -4.90 7.45
CA PHE A 81 17.52 -4.35 6.10
C PHE A 81 18.47 -3.13 6.12
N TYR A 82 18.50 -2.36 7.20
CA TYR A 82 19.38 -1.20 7.33
C TYR A 82 20.86 -1.55 7.11
N HIS A 83 21.31 -2.74 7.53
CA HIS A 83 22.68 -3.22 7.32
C HIS A 83 22.78 -4.22 6.16
N SER A 84 21.71 -4.96 5.87
CA SER A 84 21.70 -6.07 4.91
C SER A 84 21.13 -5.70 3.52
N TYR A 85 20.78 -4.42 3.27
CA TYR A 85 20.17 -4.00 2.01
C TYR A 85 20.97 -4.41 0.75
N PRO A 86 22.33 -4.48 0.73
CA PRO A 86 23.04 -4.91 -0.47
C PRO A 86 22.77 -6.39 -0.80
N GLU A 87 22.75 -7.27 0.22
CA GLU A 87 22.43 -8.69 0.05
C GLU A 87 20.96 -8.85 -0.40
N ASP A 88 20.05 -8.16 0.25
CA ASP A 88 18.62 -8.22 -0.05
C ASP A 88 18.34 -7.74 -1.49
N ILE A 89 18.91 -6.61 -1.91
CA ILE A 89 18.73 -6.07 -3.27
C ILE A 89 19.36 -6.99 -4.31
N ALA A 90 20.52 -7.59 -4.03
CA ALA A 90 21.14 -8.59 -4.91
C ALA A 90 20.23 -9.80 -5.14
N LEU A 91 19.51 -10.29 -4.11
CA LEU A 91 18.53 -11.37 -4.25
C LEU A 91 17.33 -10.96 -5.11
N LEU A 92 16.85 -9.69 -4.98
CA LEU A 92 15.80 -9.17 -5.85
C LEU A 92 16.27 -9.09 -7.32
N ALA A 93 17.51 -8.65 -7.54
CA ALA A 93 18.12 -8.60 -8.86
C ALA A 93 18.27 -9.98 -9.49
N GLU A 94 18.71 -10.99 -8.71
CA GLU A 94 18.77 -12.39 -9.15
C GLU A 94 17.39 -12.92 -9.56
N MET A 95 16.33 -12.52 -8.86
CA MET A 95 14.94 -12.85 -9.20
C MET A 95 14.47 -12.12 -10.48
N GLY A 96 15.20 -11.10 -10.91
CA GLY A 96 14.92 -10.36 -12.14
C GLY A 96 13.95 -9.19 -11.95
N PHE A 97 13.81 -8.66 -10.74
CA PHE A 97 12.93 -7.52 -10.45
C PHE A 97 13.16 -6.37 -11.42
N LYS A 98 12.07 -5.76 -11.87
CA LYS A 98 12.05 -4.53 -12.66
C LYS A 98 11.72 -3.32 -11.81
N VAL A 99 11.03 -3.54 -10.70
CA VAL A 99 10.65 -2.51 -9.74
C VAL A 99 10.76 -3.07 -8.32
N PHE A 100 11.23 -2.25 -7.38
CA PHE A 100 11.15 -2.54 -5.96
C PHE A 100 10.41 -1.41 -5.25
N ARG A 101 9.30 -1.76 -4.61
CA ARG A 101 8.57 -0.82 -3.77
C ARG A 101 9.06 -0.90 -2.34
N PHE A 102 9.49 0.23 -1.80
CA PHE A 102 9.86 0.37 -0.39
C PHE A 102 9.37 1.72 0.16
N SER A 103 9.38 1.87 1.47
CA SER A 103 9.02 3.14 2.09
C SER A 103 10.23 3.84 2.70
N ILE A 104 10.13 5.14 2.88
CA ILE A 104 11.10 5.94 3.63
C ILE A 104 10.52 6.20 5.02
N ALA A 105 11.28 5.87 6.06
CA ALA A 105 10.91 6.16 7.44
C ALA A 105 10.97 7.67 7.69
N TRP A 106 9.80 8.30 7.88
CA TRP A 106 9.73 9.74 8.14
C TRP A 106 10.59 10.14 9.35
N SER A 107 10.55 9.36 10.43
CA SER A 107 11.34 9.62 11.65
C SER A 107 12.86 9.42 11.48
N ARG A 108 13.31 8.80 10.38
CA ARG A 108 14.72 8.73 10.03
C ARG A 108 15.19 10.03 9.37
N VAL A 109 14.32 10.69 8.63
CA VAL A 109 14.60 11.96 7.94
C VAL A 109 14.31 13.17 8.83
N PHE A 110 13.23 13.13 9.59
CA PHE A 110 12.85 14.13 10.58
C PHE A 110 12.48 13.42 11.89
N PRO A 111 13.41 13.32 12.85
CA PRO A 111 13.26 12.49 14.05
C PRO A 111 12.00 12.75 14.87
N ASN A 112 11.59 14.01 15.01
CA ASN A 112 10.32 14.42 15.65
C ASN A 112 9.23 14.77 14.63
N GLY A 113 9.58 14.97 13.35
CA GLY A 113 8.68 15.31 12.27
C GLY A 113 8.40 16.80 12.07
N ASN A 114 8.71 17.64 13.04
CA ASN A 114 8.46 19.09 13.00
C ASN A 114 9.72 19.96 12.86
N GLU A 115 10.90 19.36 12.73
CA GLU A 115 12.16 20.07 12.52
C GLU A 115 12.13 20.86 11.20
N THR A 116 12.96 21.90 11.11
CA THR A 116 13.16 22.69 9.89
C THR A 116 14.23 22.11 8.97
N GLU A 117 15.20 21.40 9.55
CA GLU A 117 16.31 20.78 8.83
C GLU A 117 16.23 19.25 8.94
N PRO A 118 16.49 18.52 7.84
CA PRO A 118 16.45 17.07 7.86
C PRO A 118 17.69 16.47 8.51
N ASN A 119 17.57 15.23 8.96
CA ASN A 119 18.69 14.41 9.39
C ASN A 119 19.45 13.87 8.16
N GLU A 120 20.65 14.39 7.92
CA GLU A 120 21.47 14.03 6.76
C GLU A 120 21.91 12.56 6.76
N GLU A 121 22.14 11.96 7.94
CA GLU A 121 22.51 10.56 8.05
C GLU A 121 21.36 9.63 7.59
N GLY A 122 20.13 10.01 7.94
CA GLY A 122 18.93 9.32 7.46
C GLY A 122 18.77 9.44 5.93
N LEU A 123 18.99 10.62 5.36
CA LEU A 123 18.98 10.81 3.92
C LEU A 123 20.08 9.97 3.23
N ALA A 124 21.30 10.00 3.76
CA ALA A 124 22.42 9.25 3.21
C ALA A 124 22.20 7.72 3.20
N PHE A 125 21.40 7.18 4.12
CA PHE A 125 21.03 5.78 4.08
C PHE A 125 20.22 5.46 2.82
N TYR A 126 19.20 6.25 2.49
CA TYR A 126 18.40 6.01 1.28
C TYR A 126 19.16 6.34 -0.01
N ASP A 127 20.15 7.25 0.02
CA ASP A 127 21.07 7.39 -1.13
C ASP A 127 21.75 6.06 -1.45
N ARG A 128 22.29 5.37 -0.42
CA ARG A 128 22.95 4.07 -0.60
C ARG A 128 22.01 2.97 -1.09
N VAL A 129 20.76 2.95 -0.61
CA VAL A 129 19.72 2.02 -1.10
C VAL A 129 19.44 2.26 -2.57
N LEU A 130 19.31 3.53 -2.98
CA LEU A 130 19.09 3.91 -4.37
C LEU A 130 20.29 3.62 -5.26
N ASP A 131 21.54 3.81 -4.75
CA ASP A 131 22.76 3.45 -5.47
C ASP A 131 22.77 1.96 -5.81
N GLU A 132 22.41 1.11 -4.86
CA GLU A 132 22.34 -0.35 -5.05
C GLU A 132 21.26 -0.75 -6.07
N LEU A 133 20.07 -0.14 -5.99
CA LEU A 133 18.99 -0.39 -6.95
C LEU A 133 19.39 0.03 -8.38
N GLU A 134 20.07 1.17 -8.50
CA GLU A 134 20.55 1.68 -9.79
C GLU A 134 21.61 0.79 -10.41
N GLU A 135 22.53 0.23 -9.60
CA GLU A 135 23.54 -0.73 -10.06
C GLU A 135 22.91 -1.96 -10.73
N TYR A 136 21.80 -2.45 -10.21
CA TYR A 136 21.06 -3.59 -10.78
C TYR A 136 19.98 -3.19 -11.80
N GLY A 137 19.76 -1.91 -12.04
CA GLY A 137 18.72 -1.42 -12.96
C GLY A 137 17.30 -1.72 -12.48
N ILE A 138 17.07 -1.73 -11.18
CA ILE A 138 15.75 -1.90 -10.55
C ILE A 138 15.13 -0.52 -10.32
N GLU A 139 13.95 -0.26 -10.91
CA GLU A 139 13.22 1.00 -10.74
C GLU A 139 12.71 1.13 -9.29
N PRO A 140 13.02 2.21 -8.57
CA PRO A 140 12.44 2.45 -7.25
C PRO A 140 11.00 2.94 -7.37
N LEU A 141 10.10 2.38 -6.55
CA LEU A 141 8.76 2.88 -6.28
C LEU A 141 8.68 3.23 -4.79
N ILE A 142 8.69 4.52 -4.47
CA ILE A 142 8.79 4.97 -3.08
C ILE A 142 7.41 5.30 -2.50
N THR A 143 7.11 4.70 -1.35
CA THR A 143 6.01 5.11 -0.48
C THR A 143 6.54 6.13 0.53
N ILE A 144 6.02 7.36 0.49
CA ILE A 144 6.51 8.46 1.34
C ILE A 144 6.10 8.23 2.79
N SER A 145 4.86 7.81 3.05
CA SER A 145 4.37 7.48 4.39
C SER A 145 3.73 6.10 4.42
N HIS A 146 4.34 5.16 5.13
CA HIS A 146 3.85 3.79 5.29
C HIS A 146 3.66 3.44 6.77
N TYR A 147 2.61 4.01 7.39
CA TYR A 147 2.27 3.77 8.80
C TYR A 147 3.40 4.12 9.79
N GLU A 148 4.27 5.05 9.46
CA GLU A 148 5.49 5.34 10.20
C GLU A 148 5.68 6.83 10.47
N THR A 149 4.63 7.47 11.00
CA THR A 149 4.71 8.85 11.48
C THR A 149 5.62 8.93 12.71
N PRO A 150 6.46 9.97 12.86
CA PRO A 150 7.20 10.23 14.09
C PRO A 150 6.30 10.24 15.32
N LEU A 151 6.67 9.50 16.37
CA LEU A 151 5.87 9.34 17.59
C LEU A 151 5.55 10.69 18.24
N TYR A 152 6.50 11.62 18.20
CA TYR A 152 6.33 12.97 18.70
C TYR A 152 5.09 13.68 18.10
N LEU A 153 4.84 13.50 16.79
CA LEU A 153 3.66 14.11 16.14
C LEU A 153 2.35 13.49 16.64
N ALA A 154 2.34 12.20 16.91
CA ALA A 154 1.18 11.55 17.51
C ALA A 154 0.92 12.08 18.94
N GLU A 155 1.97 12.21 19.75
CA GLU A 155 1.85 12.59 21.16
C GLU A 155 1.60 14.09 21.38
N GLN A 156 2.23 14.96 20.60
CA GLN A 156 2.14 16.41 20.80
C GLN A 156 1.01 17.05 19.97
N TYR A 157 0.66 16.45 18.83
CA TYR A 157 -0.30 17.02 17.88
C TYR A 157 -1.56 16.15 17.70
N ASN A 158 -1.64 15.00 18.36
CA ASN A 158 -2.70 14.02 18.13
C ASN A 158 -2.77 13.53 16.66
N GLY A 159 -1.60 13.39 16.03
CA GLY A 159 -1.48 12.94 14.64
C GLY A 159 -2.28 13.81 13.67
N TRP A 160 -2.89 13.18 12.69
CA TRP A 160 -3.59 13.87 11.60
C TRP A 160 -4.85 14.63 12.01
N VAL A 161 -5.28 14.56 13.29
CA VAL A 161 -6.32 15.47 13.83
C VAL A 161 -5.82 16.91 13.79
N SER A 162 -4.52 17.14 14.00
CA SER A 162 -3.92 18.47 13.86
C SER A 162 -3.66 18.81 12.40
N ARG A 163 -4.10 20.00 12.00
CA ARG A 163 -3.82 20.56 10.68
C ARG A 163 -2.32 20.82 10.43
N ASP A 164 -1.54 21.03 11.48
CA ASP A 164 -0.11 21.34 11.37
C ASP A 164 0.68 20.22 10.67
N LEU A 165 0.20 18.97 10.73
CA LEU A 165 0.83 17.86 10.05
C LEU A 165 0.85 18.03 8.53
N ILE A 166 -0.07 18.79 7.94
CA ILE A 166 -0.07 19.09 6.49
C ILE A 166 1.23 19.80 6.11
N ASP A 167 1.63 20.81 6.89
CA ASP A 167 2.84 21.59 6.61
C ASP A 167 4.12 20.78 6.90
N PHE A 168 4.12 19.98 7.97
CA PHE A 168 5.25 19.10 8.30
C PHE A 168 5.45 18.04 7.22
N TYR A 169 4.36 17.43 6.75
CA TYR A 169 4.40 16.43 5.69
C TYR A 169 4.83 17.01 4.33
N GLU A 170 4.33 18.20 3.95
CA GLU A 170 4.78 18.86 2.72
C GLU A 170 6.29 19.16 2.78
N ARG A 171 6.81 19.63 3.92
CA ARG A 171 8.26 19.85 4.10
C ARG A 171 9.05 18.55 3.93
N TYR A 172 8.58 17.47 4.54
CA TYR A 172 9.18 16.14 4.37
C TYR A 172 9.19 15.71 2.90
N CYS A 173 8.06 15.81 2.22
CA CYS A 173 7.96 15.47 0.80
C CYS A 173 8.91 16.30 -0.07
N ARG A 174 9.02 17.62 0.17
CA ARG A 174 9.91 18.50 -0.59
C ARG A 174 11.37 18.08 -0.44
N VAL A 175 11.82 17.75 0.77
CA VAL A 175 13.18 17.24 1.00
C VAL A 175 13.43 15.96 0.20
N LEU A 176 12.48 15.02 0.19
CA LEU A 176 12.62 13.79 -0.58
C LEU A 176 12.65 14.04 -2.09
N PHE A 177 11.79 14.92 -2.61
CA PHE A 177 11.76 15.26 -4.03
C PHE A 177 13.04 15.99 -4.46
N GLU A 178 13.54 16.92 -3.67
CA GLU A 178 14.79 17.62 -3.96
C GLU A 178 16.00 16.67 -3.94
N ARG A 179 16.05 15.72 -2.98
CA ARG A 179 17.17 14.78 -2.85
C ARG A 179 17.12 13.67 -3.90
N TYR A 180 15.96 13.02 -4.07
CA TYR A 180 15.86 11.77 -4.82
C TYR A 180 15.06 11.88 -6.12
N GLY A 181 14.35 12.97 -6.36
CA GLY A 181 13.39 13.06 -7.45
C GLY A 181 14.00 12.93 -8.84
N HIS A 182 15.30 13.19 -9.01
CA HIS A 182 16.01 12.97 -10.27
C HIS A 182 16.33 11.49 -10.55
N ARG A 183 16.22 10.62 -9.53
CA ARG A 183 16.50 9.17 -9.57
C ARG A 183 15.23 8.32 -9.49
N VAL A 184 14.15 8.86 -8.96
CA VAL A 184 12.91 8.13 -8.65
C VAL A 184 11.76 8.65 -9.50
N LYS A 185 11.18 7.77 -10.30
CA LYS A 185 10.07 8.09 -11.17
C LYS A 185 8.71 7.95 -10.48
N TYR A 186 8.52 6.92 -9.67
CA TYR A 186 7.22 6.56 -9.10
C TYR A 186 7.16 6.79 -7.59
N TRP A 187 6.12 7.51 -7.16
CA TRP A 187 5.92 7.88 -5.77
C TRP A 187 4.49 7.63 -5.32
N LEU A 188 4.32 7.11 -4.11
CA LEU A 188 3.04 6.97 -3.43
C LEU A 188 3.03 7.87 -2.20
N THR A 189 1.99 8.69 -2.04
CA THR A 189 1.94 9.65 -0.94
C THR A 189 1.72 8.96 0.40
N PHE A 190 0.69 8.14 0.53
CA PHE A 190 0.35 7.37 1.73
C PHE A 190 0.10 5.92 1.37
N ASN A 191 0.49 5.00 2.25
CA ASN A 191 0.06 3.61 2.18
C ASN A 191 -1.38 3.48 2.68
N GLU A 192 -2.23 2.79 1.91
CA GLU A 192 -3.60 2.43 2.30
C GLU A 192 -4.33 3.54 3.08
N ILE A 193 -4.38 4.75 2.51
CA ILE A 193 -4.89 5.96 3.19
C ILE A 193 -6.29 5.76 3.78
N ASN A 194 -7.12 4.88 3.19
CA ASN A 194 -8.45 4.56 3.68
C ASN A 194 -8.45 3.68 4.94
N SER A 195 -7.34 3.08 5.31
CA SER A 195 -7.23 2.26 6.54
C SER A 195 -7.37 3.07 7.83
N VAL A 196 -7.22 4.40 7.77
CA VAL A 196 -7.44 5.30 8.91
C VAL A 196 -8.84 5.17 9.53
N LEU A 197 -9.85 4.82 8.72
CA LEU A 197 -11.21 4.54 9.19
C LEU A 197 -11.26 3.38 10.21
N HIS A 198 -10.31 2.46 10.15
CA HIS A 198 -10.31 1.23 10.93
C HIS A 198 -9.20 1.19 11.98
N LEU A 199 -8.04 1.74 11.65
CA LEU A 199 -6.82 1.75 12.46
C LEU A 199 -6.31 3.18 12.68
N PRO A 200 -7.05 4.04 13.40
CA PRO A 200 -6.76 5.48 13.47
C PRO A 200 -5.38 5.80 14.07
N PHE A 201 -4.86 4.99 15.01
CA PHE A 201 -3.50 5.20 15.54
C PHE A 201 -2.44 4.74 14.51
N MET A 202 -2.55 3.52 13.98
CA MET A 202 -1.54 2.97 13.08
C MET A 202 -1.47 3.72 11.75
N SER A 203 -2.60 4.11 11.19
CA SER A 203 -2.68 4.78 9.88
C SER A 203 -2.67 6.30 10.00
N GLY A 204 -3.50 6.87 10.87
CA GLY A 204 -3.65 8.32 11.05
C GLY A 204 -2.84 8.90 12.20
N SER A 205 -2.03 8.09 12.90
CA SER A 205 -1.23 8.53 14.06
C SER A 205 -2.06 9.21 15.15
N ILE A 206 -3.37 8.93 15.20
CA ILE A 206 -4.31 9.57 16.12
C ILE A 206 -4.13 8.97 17.51
N ASN A 207 -3.59 9.78 18.42
CA ASN A 207 -3.23 9.35 19.76
C ASN A 207 -4.43 9.17 20.69
N THR A 208 -5.55 9.81 20.39
CA THR A 208 -6.81 9.60 21.11
C THR A 208 -7.24 8.13 21.01
N PRO A 209 -7.50 7.45 22.14
CA PRO A 209 -8.01 6.08 22.12
C PRO A 209 -9.24 5.92 21.24
N LYS A 210 -9.34 4.81 20.51
CA LYS A 210 -10.39 4.59 19.51
C LYS A 210 -11.81 4.71 20.08
N ASP A 211 -12.02 4.29 21.32
CA ASP A 211 -13.29 4.37 22.05
C ASP A 211 -13.66 5.79 22.52
N GLN A 212 -12.70 6.73 22.47
CA GLN A 212 -12.86 8.14 22.82
C GLN A 212 -12.77 9.06 21.61
N LEU A 213 -12.33 8.54 20.47
CA LEU A 213 -12.19 9.32 19.23
C LEU A 213 -13.56 9.65 18.67
N SER A 214 -13.86 10.95 18.49
CA SER A 214 -15.08 11.39 17.83
C SER A 214 -15.01 11.11 16.32
N GLU A 215 -16.15 10.80 15.71
CA GLU A 215 -16.21 10.70 14.24
C GLU A 215 -15.85 12.04 13.56
N GLN A 216 -16.18 13.18 14.19
CA GLN A 216 -15.79 14.50 13.72
C GLN A 216 -14.26 14.61 13.57
N ASP A 217 -13.49 14.21 14.58
CA ASP A 217 -12.03 14.28 14.54
C ASP A 217 -11.45 13.27 13.56
N LEU A 218 -12.02 12.06 13.49
CA LEU A 218 -11.58 11.05 12.52
C LEU A 218 -11.74 11.52 11.08
N TYR A 219 -12.91 12.04 10.71
CA TYR A 219 -13.15 12.53 9.35
C TYR A 219 -12.39 13.83 9.05
N GLN A 220 -12.13 14.66 10.05
CA GLN A 220 -11.27 15.83 9.89
C GLN A 220 -9.80 15.40 9.65
N ALA A 221 -9.31 14.37 10.34
CA ALA A 221 -7.98 13.81 10.10
C ALA A 221 -7.87 13.26 8.67
N ILE A 222 -8.87 12.54 8.17
CA ILE A 222 -8.94 12.07 6.78
C ILE A 222 -8.84 13.25 5.80
N HIS A 223 -9.56 14.34 6.07
CA HIS A 223 -9.47 15.55 5.24
C HIS A 223 -8.05 16.11 5.21
N HIS A 224 -7.35 16.15 6.35
CA HIS A 224 -5.99 16.66 6.44
C HIS A 224 -4.99 15.76 5.66
N GLU A 225 -5.12 14.45 5.73
CA GLU A 225 -4.29 13.51 4.94
C GLU A 225 -4.53 13.67 3.42
N LEU A 226 -5.78 13.84 2.99
CA LEU A 226 -6.12 14.07 1.58
C LEU A 226 -5.53 15.39 1.07
N VAL A 227 -5.61 16.46 1.88
CA VAL A 227 -4.97 17.76 1.54
C VAL A 227 -3.46 17.62 1.51
N ALA A 228 -2.86 16.93 2.48
CA ALA A 228 -1.42 16.69 2.51
C ALA A 228 -0.94 15.91 1.27
N SER A 229 -1.67 14.88 0.85
CA SER A 229 -1.40 14.12 -0.39
C SER A 229 -1.46 15.01 -1.63
N ALA A 230 -2.45 15.89 -1.72
CA ALA A 230 -2.58 16.82 -2.83
C ALA A 230 -1.47 17.87 -2.84
N ARG A 231 -1.05 18.39 -1.67
CA ARG A 231 0.09 19.32 -1.55
C ARG A 231 1.42 18.64 -1.89
N ALA A 232 1.61 17.37 -1.50
CA ALA A 232 2.76 16.58 -1.94
C ALA A 232 2.79 16.43 -3.46
N THR A 233 1.63 16.15 -4.09
CA THR A 233 1.51 16.06 -5.55
C THR A 233 1.85 17.39 -6.23
N ARG A 234 1.41 18.53 -5.68
CA ARG A 234 1.79 19.87 -6.16
C ARG A 234 3.30 20.09 -6.05
N ALA A 235 3.89 19.79 -4.88
CA ALA A 235 5.33 19.93 -4.66
C ALA A 235 6.16 19.08 -5.65
N ALA A 236 5.72 17.87 -5.94
CA ALA A 236 6.37 17.04 -6.96
C ALA A 236 6.33 17.68 -8.35
N ARG A 237 5.19 18.26 -8.76
CA ARG A 237 5.08 18.94 -10.05
C ARG A 237 5.97 20.17 -10.15
N GLU A 238 6.19 20.87 -9.04
CA GLU A 238 7.09 22.03 -8.96
C GLU A 238 8.57 21.63 -9.05
N LEU A 239 8.96 20.58 -8.33
CA LEU A 239 10.37 20.22 -8.12
C LEU A 239 10.86 19.15 -9.10
N VAL A 240 10.01 18.19 -9.46
CA VAL A 240 10.36 16.99 -10.25
C VAL A 240 9.23 16.65 -11.24
N PRO A 241 8.95 17.49 -12.21
CA PRO A 241 7.78 17.39 -13.10
C PRO A 241 7.72 16.08 -13.91
N GLN A 242 8.80 15.32 -13.99
CA GLN A 242 8.85 14.00 -14.64
C GLN A 242 8.37 12.86 -13.71
N ALA A 243 8.27 13.11 -12.41
CA ALA A 243 7.78 12.10 -11.46
C ALA A 243 6.30 11.78 -11.70
N GLN A 244 5.94 10.54 -11.42
CA GLN A 244 4.57 10.05 -11.46
C GLN A 244 4.09 9.82 -10.01
N ILE A 245 3.05 10.53 -9.61
CA ILE A 245 2.51 10.48 -8.26
C ILE A 245 1.24 9.64 -8.26
N GLY A 246 1.20 8.62 -7.41
CA GLY A 246 0.04 7.76 -7.19
C GLY A 246 -0.56 7.92 -5.79
N CYS A 247 -1.85 7.67 -5.69
CA CYS A 247 -2.48 7.32 -4.41
C CYS A 247 -2.42 5.81 -4.20
N MET A 248 -2.53 5.38 -2.96
CA MET A 248 -2.56 3.96 -2.63
C MET A 248 -3.72 3.66 -1.68
N ILE A 249 -4.57 2.71 -2.09
CA ILE A 249 -5.83 2.36 -1.44
C ILE A 249 -5.79 0.89 -1.05
N LEU A 250 -6.27 0.54 0.13
CA LEU A 250 -6.60 -0.84 0.48
C LEU A 250 -7.86 -1.23 -0.29
N ALA A 251 -7.71 -2.11 -1.28
CA ALA A 251 -8.83 -2.64 -2.05
C ALA A 251 -9.35 -3.92 -1.42
N MET A 252 -10.58 -3.87 -0.96
CA MET A 252 -11.30 -5.02 -0.43
C MET A 252 -12.73 -5.02 -0.97
N PRO A 253 -12.95 -5.67 -2.14
CA PRO A 253 -14.26 -5.67 -2.75
C PRO A 253 -15.29 -6.35 -1.85
N THR A 254 -16.46 -5.75 -1.80
CA THR A 254 -17.54 -6.20 -0.94
C THR A 254 -18.69 -6.70 -1.80
N TYR A 255 -19.01 -8.00 -1.70
CA TYR A 255 -20.12 -8.60 -2.40
C TYR A 255 -21.42 -8.52 -1.59
N PRO A 256 -22.60 -8.50 -2.24
CA PRO A 256 -23.84 -8.78 -1.52
C PRO A 256 -23.84 -10.22 -1.01
N LEU A 257 -24.21 -10.43 0.27
CA LEU A 257 -24.28 -11.79 0.84
C LEU A 257 -25.34 -12.63 0.14
N THR A 258 -26.43 -12.00 -0.27
CA THR A 258 -27.50 -12.62 -1.07
C THR A 258 -27.83 -11.75 -2.29
N PRO A 259 -28.52 -12.29 -3.31
CA PRO A 259 -28.96 -11.49 -4.46
C PRO A 259 -30.11 -10.52 -4.14
N SER A 260 -30.45 -10.29 -2.87
CA SER A 260 -31.47 -9.31 -2.51
C SER A 260 -31.02 -7.88 -2.87
N PRO A 261 -31.94 -7.01 -3.37
CA PRO A 261 -31.60 -5.61 -3.65
C PRO A 261 -31.06 -4.86 -2.42
N GLN A 262 -31.49 -5.23 -1.22
CA GLN A 262 -31.04 -4.64 0.05
C GLN A 262 -29.59 -5.00 0.33
N ASP A 263 -29.18 -6.25 0.15
CA ASP A 263 -27.79 -6.66 0.30
C ASP A 263 -26.90 -6.05 -0.78
N ALA A 264 -27.40 -5.96 -2.02
CA ALA A 264 -26.69 -5.28 -3.10
C ALA A 264 -26.46 -3.78 -2.78
N LEU A 265 -27.43 -3.11 -2.17
CA LEU A 265 -27.27 -1.73 -1.71
C LEU A 265 -26.31 -1.62 -0.53
N ALA A 266 -26.34 -2.57 0.41
CA ALA A 266 -25.40 -2.63 1.53
C ALA A 266 -23.94 -2.78 1.04
N ALA A 267 -23.70 -3.68 0.06
CA ALA A 267 -22.40 -3.85 -0.57
C ALA A 267 -21.93 -2.57 -1.28
N LEU A 268 -22.81 -1.91 -2.03
CA LEU A 268 -22.51 -0.63 -2.68
C LEU A 268 -22.10 0.44 -1.66
N HIS A 269 -22.81 0.54 -0.53
CA HIS A 269 -22.48 1.51 0.53
C HIS A 269 -21.13 1.20 1.20
N ALA A 270 -20.80 -0.07 1.39
CA ALA A 270 -19.48 -0.48 1.89
C ALA A 270 -18.36 -0.06 0.93
N GLU A 271 -18.54 -0.29 -0.38
CA GLU A 271 -17.60 0.16 -1.41
C GLU A 271 -17.44 1.69 -1.46
N HIS A 272 -18.50 2.45 -1.21
CA HIS A 272 -18.43 3.91 -1.19
C HIS A 272 -17.43 4.45 -0.16
N ALA A 273 -17.24 3.77 0.98
CA ALA A 273 -16.24 4.15 1.97
C ALA A 273 -14.81 4.11 1.38
N ASN A 274 -14.51 3.10 0.57
CA ASN A 274 -13.21 2.96 -0.10
C ASN A 274 -13.08 3.88 -1.31
N PHE A 275 -14.11 3.95 -2.15
CA PHE A 275 -14.10 4.78 -3.36
C PHE A 275 -13.93 6.26 -3.07
N ALA A 276 -14.41 6.76 -1.92
CA ALA A 276 -14.32 8.18 -1.58
C ALA A 276 -12.88 8.71 -1.63
N PHE A 277 -11.93 7.93 -1.13
CA PHE A 277 -10.51 8.31 -1.15
C PHE A 277 -9.96 8.41 -2.58
N GLY A 278 -10.20 7.40 -3.41
CA GLY A 278 -9.80 7.41 -4.80
C GLY A 278 -10.50 8.52 -5.61
N ASP A 279 -11.78 8.76 -5.36
CA ASP A 279 -12.52 9.84 -6.01
C ASP A 279 -11.89 11.21 -5.73
N VAL A 280 -11.49 11.48 -4.47
CA VAL A 280 -10.83 12.75 -4.12
C VAL A 280 -9.47 12.86 -4.78
N HIS A 281 -8.65 11.80 -4.74
CA HIS A 281 -7.33 11.80 -5.37
C HIS A 281 -7.38 11.99 -6.90
N VAL A 282 -8.41 11.45 -7.56
CA VAL A 282 -8.53 11.49 -9.03
C VAL A 282 -9.33 12.69 -9.53
N ARG A 283 -10.32 13.15 -8.76
CA ARG A 283 -11.24 14.22 -9.19
C ARG A 283 -11.00 15.55 -8.48
N GLY A 284 -10.26 15.57 -7.39
CA GLY A 284 -9.95 16.78 -6.62
C GLY A 284 -11.16 17.34 -5.84
N THR A 285 -12.22 16.56 -5.67
CA THR A 285 -13.44 16.99 -4.98
C THR A 285 -14.08 15.83 -4.24
N TYR A 286 -14.80 16.13 -3.16
CA TYR A 286 -15.58 15.13 -2.44
C TYR A 286 -16.80 14.68 -3.26
N PRO A 287 -17.04 13.36 -3.40
CA PRO A 287 -18.23 12.86 -4.08
C PRO A 287 -19.50 13.08 -3.24
N GLY A 288 -20.64 13.24 -3.93
CA GLY A 288 -21.92 13.53 -3.28
C GLY A 288 -22.36 12.50 -2.24
N TYR A 289 -22.09 11.23 -2.46
CA TYR A 289 -22.41 10.17 -1.49
C TYR A 289 -21.58 10.29 -0.20
N PHE A 290 -20.31 10.75 -0.28
CA PHE A 290 -19.49 10.99 0.91
C PHE A 290 -19.99 12.19 1.70
N LEU A 291 -20.34 13.29 1.02
CA LEU A 291 -20.96 14.45 1.66
C LEU A 291 -22.28 14.08 2.35
N ARG A 292 -23.07 13.17 1.76
CA ARG A 292 -24.27 12.64 2.39
C ARG A 292 -23.97 11.86 3.66
N ILE A 293 -22.95 10.99 3.66
CA ILE A 293 -22.50 10.24 4.86
C ILE A 293 -22.13 11.22 5.98
N LEU A 294 -21.36 12.27 5.68
CA LEU A 294 -21.00 13.29 6.65
C LEU A 294 -22.23 13.98 7.23
N HIS A 295 -23.15 14.40 6.37
CA HIS A 295 -24.40 15.06 6.79
C HIS A 295 -25.26 14.17 7.69
N GLU A 296 -25.45 12.89 7.32
CA GLU A 296 -26.22 11.92 8.11
C GLU A 296 -25.59 11.64 9.49
N LYS A 297 -24.27 11.74 9.58
CA LYS A 297 -23.50 11.63 10.85
C LYS A 297 -23.41 12.95 11.63
N GLY A 298 -23.89 14.06 11.09
CA GLY A 298 -23.76 15.38 11.71
C GLY A 298 -22.33 15.92 11.75
N ILE A 299 -21.49 15.50 10.79
CA ILE A 299 -20.08 15.90 10.69
C ILE A 299 -19.94 17.11 9.78
N GLU A 300 -19.28 18.17 10.28
CA GLU A 300 -18.94 19.37 9.52
C GLU A 300 -17.41 19.49 9.40
N LEU A 301 -16.88 19.20 8.20
CA LEU A 301 -15.46 19.35 7.94
C LEU A 301 -15.06 20.83 7.82
N ASN A 302 -13.99 21.20 8.49
CA ASN A 302 -13.35 22.51 8.30
C ASN A 302 -12.51 22.49 7.02
N ILE A 303 -13.15 22.78 5.88
CA ILE A 303 -12.52 22.82 4.55
C ILE A 303 -12.29 24.28 4.17
N THR A 304 -11.06 24.72 4.11
CA THR A 304 -10.71 26.08 3.68
C THR A 304 -10.78 26.22 2.16
N GLU A 305 -10.81 27.47 1.67
CA GLU A 305 -10.71 27.72 0.22
C GLU A 305 -9.39 27.23 -0.34
N GLN A 306 -8.28 27.37 0.41
CA GLN A 306 -6.98 26.84 0.01
C GLN A 306 -7.02 25.31 -0.12
N ASP A 307 -7.70 24.58 0.77
CA ASP A 307 -7.85 23.12 0.66
C ASP A 307 -8.53 22.71 -0.65
N ARG A 308 -9.56 23.49 -1.06
CA ARG A 308 -10.26 23.24 -2.33
C ARG A 308 -9.36 23.43 -3.54
N GLU A 309 -8.46 24.40 -3.49
CA GLU A 309 -7.46 24.62 -4.54
C GLU A 309 -6.36 23.52 -4.48
N ASP A 310 -5.88 23.17 -3.30
CA ASP A 310 -4.86 22.14 -3.12
C ASP A 310 -5.35 20.78 -3.63
N LEU A 311 -6.57 20.38 -3.32
CA LEU A 311 -7.17 19.11 -3.75
C LEU A 311 -7.23 18.95 -5.29
N LYS A 312 -7.19 20.03 -6.07
CA LYS A 312 -7.14 19.98 -7.55
C LYS A 312 -5.83 19.37 -8.09
N ASN A 313 -4.81 19.23 -7.25
CA ASN A 313 -3.57 18.55 -7.61
C ASN A 313 -3.78 17.03 -7.54
N THR A 314 -4.37 16.48 -8.59
CA THR A 314 -4.77 15.07 -8.68
C THR A 314 -3.62 14.16 -9.09
N VAL A 315 -3.73 12.87 -8.77
CA VAL A 315 -2.68 11.86 -9.02
C VAL A 315 -2.58 11.46 -10.50
N ASP A 316 -1.43 10.89 -10.87
CA ASP A 316 -1.15 10.41 -12.23
C ASP A 316 -1.66 8.97 -12.42
N PHE A 317 -1.59 8.14 -11.40
CA PHE A 317 -2.07 6.76 -11.41
C PHE A 317 -2.72 6.40 -10.06
N VAL A 318 -3.49 5.32 -10.04
CA VAL A 318 -4.08 4.76 -8.82
C VAL A 318 -3.41 3.44 -8.51
N SER A 319 -2.92 3.28 -7.30
CA SER A 319 -2.37 2.02 -6.82
C SER A 319 -3.17 1.47 -5.64
N PHE A 320 -3.03 0.18 -5.42
CA PHE A 320 -3.79 -0.48 -4.35
C PHE A 320 -3.10 -1.77 -3.88
N SER A 321 -3.42 -2.15 -2.64
CA SER A 321 -3.21 -3.48 -2.09
C SER A 321 -4.46 -4.35 -2.31
N TYR A 322 -4.26 -5.63 -2.55
CA TYR A 322 -5.33 -6.60 -2.63
C TYR A 322 -4.93 -7.90 -1.93
N TYR A 323 -5.72 -8.33 -0.96
CA TYR A 323 -5.47 -9.55 -0.22
C TYR A 323 -6.68 -10.48 -0.15
N MET A 324 -7.89 -9.91 -0.09
CA MET A 324 -9.12 -10.65 0.13
C MET A 324 -10.35 -9.83 -0.29
N SER A 325 -11.50 -10.49 -0.30
CA SER A 325 -12.82 -9.88 -0.42
C SER A 325 -13.67 -10.15 0.82
N THR A 326 -14.82 -9.51 0.91
CA THR A 326 -15.79 -9.70 1.98
C THR A 326 -17.22 -9.65 1.43
N CYS A 327 -18.23 -9.92 2.28
CA CYS A 327 -19.62 -9.71 1.97
C CYS A 327 -20.26 -8.65 2.88
N ALA A 328 -21.33 -8.03 2.42
CA ALA A 328 -22.21 -7.19 3.22
C ALA A 328 -23.65 -7.72 3.17
N SER A 329 -24.34 -7.61 4.29
CA SER A 329 -25.76 -7.90 4.41
C SER A 329 -26.51 -6.70 4.99
N SER A 330 -27.74 -6.53 4.56
CA SER A 330 -28.69 -5.60 5.14
C SER A 330 -29.23 -6.04 6.50
N ASP A 331 -29.07 -7.33 6.82
CA ASP A 331 -29.39 -7.89 8.15
C ASP A 331 -28.09 -8.08 8.95
N PRO A 332 -27.85 -7.26 10.01
CA PRO A 332 -26.65 -7.35 10.84
C PRO A 332 -26.49 -8.68 11.58
N SER A 333 -27.54 -9.49 11.67
CA SER A 333 -27.51 -10.79 12.34
C SER A 333 -27.17 -11.94 11.37
N SER A 334 -27.07 -11.67 10.08
CA SER A 334 -26.84 -12.68 9.07
C SER A 334 -25.37 -12.89 8.76
N GLY A 335 -24.95 -14.15 8.70
CA GLY A 335 -23.61 -14.58 8.31
C GLY A 335 -22.60 -14.59 9.45
N GLU A 336 -21.48 -15.26 9.21
CA GLU A 336 -20.33 -15.30 10.12
C GLU A 336 -19.45 -14.09 9.88
N SER A 337 -18.91 -13.50 10.96
CA SER A 337 -17.92 -12.43 10.86
C SER A 337 -16.69 -12.95 10.13
N SER A 338 -16.15 -12.14 9.21
CA SER A 338 -14.89 -12.44 8.55
C SER A 338 -13.75 -12.38 9.56
N GLU A 339 -13.24 -13.52 10.01
CA GLU A 339 -12.10 -13.59 10.94
C GLU A 339 -10.85 -13.04 10.26
N GLY A 340 -9.96 -12.43 11.04
CA GLY A 340 -8.69 -11.87 10.57
C GLY A 340 -8.83 -10.64 9.69
N ASN A 341 -10.04 -10.19 9.43
CA ASN A 341 -10.31 -8.99 8.65
C ASN A 341 -10.35 -7.74 9.55
N ILE A 342 -9.40 -6.85 9.35
CA ILE A 342 -9.29 -5.57 10.06
C ILE A 342 -10.51 -4.65 9.79
N LEU A 343 -11.13 -4.81 8.63
CA LEU A 343 -12.17 -3.91 8.13
C LEU A 343 -13.59 -4.36 8.47
N GLY A 344 -13.74 -5.54 9.10
CA GLY A 344 -15.05 -6.12 9.36
C GLY A 344 -15.69 -6.71 8.09
N GLY A 345 -16.98 -7.01 8.15
CA GLY A 345 -17.75 -7.63 7.07
C GLY A 345 -18.14 -9.08 7.37
N VAL A 346 -18.82 -9.68 6.42
CA VAL A 346 -19.32 -11.04 6.51
C VAL A 346 -18.49 -11.95 5.61
N SER A 347 -18.15 -13.13 6.08
CA SER A 347 -17.43 -14.13 5.27
C SER A 347 -18.27 -14.55 4.06
N ASN A 348 -17.61 -14.68 2.91
CA ASN A 348 -18.21 -15.23 1.72
C ASN A 348 -18.29 -16.76 1.85
N PRO A 349 -19.49 -17.36 1.86
CA PRO A 349 -19.64 -18.80 2.09
C PRO A 349 -19.10 -19.67 0.96
N THR A 350 -18.68 -19.09 -0.16
CA THR A 350 -18.17 -19.81 -1.34
C THR A 350 -16.63 -19.81 -1.41
N LEU A 351 -15.94 -19.09 -0.53
CA LEU A 351 -14.49 -18.96 -0.55
C LEU A 351 -13.83 -19.70 0.62
N THR A 352 -12.62 -20.18 0.37
CA THR A 352 -11.74 -20.72 1.41
C THR A 352 -10.89 -19.60 2.02
N ALA A 353 -10.39 -19.80 3.23
CA ALA A 353 -9.55 -18.83 3.92
C ALA A 353 -8.15 -19.39 4.20
N SER A 354 -7.18 -18.49 4.34
CA SER A 354 -5.84 -18.80 4.84
C SER A 354 -5.87 -19.11 6.34
N GLU A 355 -4.73 -19.53 6.92
CA GLU A 355 -4.56 -19.77 8.36
C GLU A 355 -4.87 -18.52 9.22
N TRP A 356 -4.77 -17.33 8.66
CA TRP A 356 -5.10 -16.06 9.31
C TRP A 356 -6.51 -15.55 9.00
N GLY A 357 -7.40 -16.43 8.48
CA GLY A 357 -8.80 -16.09 8.19
C GLY A 357 -9.03 -15.24 6.95
N TRP A 358 -8.01 -14.95 6.14
CA TRP A 358 -8.14 -14.15 4.93
C TRP A 358 -8.66 -15.02 3.78
N GLN A 359 -9.82 -14.63 3.25
CA GLN A 359 -10.47 -15.38 2.17
C GLN A 359 -9.71 -15.21 0.84
N ILE A 360 -9.41 -16.33 0.20
CA ILE A 360 -8.64 -16.37 -1.06
C ILE A 360 -9.61 -16.17 -2.23
N ASP A 361 -9.47 -15.03 -2.91
CA ASP A 361 -10.36 -14.64 -4.02
C ASP A 361 -9.60 -14.04 -5.21
N PRO A 362 -9.05 -14.87 -6.09
CA PRO A 362 -8.38 -14.37 -7.29
C PRO A 362 -9.30 -13.58 -8.23
N VAL A 363 -10.56 -13.98 -8.34
CA VAL A 363 -11.56 -13.30 -9.21
C VAL A 363 -11.88 -11.90 -8.69
N GLY A 364 -11.87 -11.71 -7.38
CA GLY A 364 -12.04 -10.41 -6.75
C GLY A 364 -10.99 -9.40 -7.20
N LEU A 365 -9.75 -9.82 -7.43
CA LEU A 365 -8.72 -8.95 -7.98
C LEU A 365 -9.07 -8.44 -9.39
N ARG A 366 -9.58 -9.31 -10.27
CA ARG A 366 -10.07 -8.90 -11.60
C ARG A 366 -11.24 -7.93 -11.51
N ILE A 367 -12.15 -8.17 -10.57
CA ILE A 367 -13.30 -7.28 -10.32
C ILE A 367 -12.82 -5.89 -9.89
N VAL A 368 -11.89 -5.81 -8.93
CA VAL A 368 -11.31 -4.53 -8.47
C VAL A 368 -10.63 -3.80 -9.63
N LEU A 369 -9.81 -4.49 -10.42
CA LEU A 369 -9.11 -3.91 -11.57
C LEU A 369 -10.09 -3.28 -12.56
N ASN A 370 -11.17 -4.00 -12.93
CA ASN A 370 -12.20 -3.49 -13.83
C ASN A 370 -12.96 -2.31 -13.20
N GLN A 371 -13.39 -2.42 -11.93
CA GLN A 371 -14.13 -1.36 -11.24
C GLN A 371 -13.30 -0.08 -11.13
N TYR A 372 -12.02 -0.18 -10.77
CA TYR A 372 -11.15 0.98 -10.62
C TYR A 372 -10.83 1.62 -11.97
N TRP A 373 -10.58 0.80 -12.98
CA TRP A 373 -10.38 1.29 -14.35
C TRP A 373 -11.62 2.01 -14.88
N ASP A 374 -12.79 1.41 -14.79
CA ASP A 374 -14.05 1.99 -15.26
C ASP A 374 -14.39 3.30 -14.53
N ARG A 375 -14.09 3.34 -13.22
CA ARG A 375 -14.42 4.49 -12.37
C ARG A 375 -13.50 5.69 -12.59
N TRP A 376 -12.19 5.45 -12.71
CA TRP A 376 -11.20 6.52 -12.66
C TRP A 376 -10.46 6.77 -13.97
N GLN A 377 -10.41 5.81 -14.88
CA GLN A 377 -9.73 5.92 -16.18
C GLN A 377 -8.29 6.44 -16.04
N LYS A 378 -7.61 6.04 -14.96
CA LYS A 378 -6.20 6.29 -14.68
C LYS A 378 -5.45 4.97 -14.74
N PRO A 379 -4.18 4.95 -15.19
CA PRO A 379 -3.36 3.74 -15.08
C PRO A 379 -3.41 3.19 -13.66
N LEU A 380 -3.48 1.87 -13.53
CA LEU A 380 -3.52 1.17 -12.24
C LEU A 380 -2.16 0.54 -11.94
N PHE A 381 -1.87 0.31 -10.65
CA PHE A 381 -0.71 -0.43 -10.21
C PHE A 381 -1.10 -1.30 -9.00
N ILE A 382 -0.92 -2.62 -9.10
CA ILE A 382 -1.04 -3.51 -7.94
C ILE A 382 0.28 -3.44 -7.18
N VAL A 383 0.29 -2.73 -6.05
CA VAL A 383 1.51 -2.49 -5.29
C VAL A 383 1.66 -3.39 -4.07
N GLU A 384 0.63 -4.17 -3.75
CA GLU A 384 0.68 -5.25 -2.77
C GLU A 384 -0.33 -6.34 -3.12
N ASN A 385 0.15 -7.59 -3.16
CA ASN A 385 -0.66 -8.80 -3.15
C ASN A 385 0.19 -9.95 -2.61
N GLY A 386 -0.37 -10.85 -1.83
CA GLY A 386 0.38 -11.97 -1.26
C GLY A 386 -0.40 -12.76 -0.24
N LEU A 387 0.18 -13.86 0.17
CA LEU A 387 -0.38 -14.79 1.15
C LEU A 387 0.57 -14.91 2.35
N GLY A 388 0.10 -14.53 3.53
CA GLY A 388 0.79 -14.83 4.78
C GLY A 388 0.56 -16.29 5.15
N ALA A 389 1.64 -17.04 5.37
CA ALA A 389 1.59 -18.44 5.73
C ALA A 389 2.75 -18.82 6.65
N ARG A 390 2.63 -19.95 7.34
CA ARG A 390 3.72 -20.55 8.13
C ARG A 390 4.62 -21.33 7.19
N ASP A 391 5.90 -20.99 7.21
CA ASP A 391 6.93 -21.66 6.42
C ASP A 391 7.83 -22.48 7.34
N GLU A 392 8.19 -23.68 6.89
CA GLU A 392 9.15 -24.56 7.54
C GLU A 392 10.41 -24.66 6.67
N LEU A 393 11.55 -24.32 7.28
CA LEU A 393 12.85 -24.44 6.63
C LEU A 393 13.29 -25.90 6.64
N VAL A 394 13.54 -26.45 5.46
CA VAL A 394 13.92 -27.86 5.25
C VAL A 394 15.19 -27.96 4.42
N GLU A 395 15.92 -29.08 4.54
CA GLU A 395 17.07 -29.39 3.69
C GLU A 395 16.62 -30.25 2.50
N VAL A 396 16.91 -29.80 1.28
CA VAL A 396 16.65 -30.53 0.05
C VAL A 396 17.95 -30.54 -0.77
N ASP A 397 18.47 -31.75 -1.09
CA ASP A 397 19.68 -31.93 -1.86
C ASP A 397 20.93 -31.21 -1.30
N GLY A 398 20.97 -31.01 0.02
CA GLY A 398 22.08 -30.33 0.73
C GLY A 398 21.91 -28.79 0.81
N GLU A 399 20.81 -28.23 0.35
CA GLU A 399 20.48 -26.81 0.46
C GLU A 399 19.27 -26.58 1.35
N MET A 400 19.34 -25.53 2.17
CA MET A 400 18.20 -25.11 3.01
C MET A 400 17.20 -24.30 2.18
N THR A 401 15.93 -24.68 2.24
CA THR A 401 14.85 -24.05 1.46
C THR A 401 13.49 -24.19 2.16
N VAL A 402 12.45 -23.60 1.58
CA VAL A 402 11.04 -23.81 1.95
C VAL A 402 10.28 -24.32 0.73
N ILE A 403 9.49 -25.37 0.93
CA ILE A 403 8.61 -25.92 -0.12
C ILE A 403 7.26 -25.25 -0.01
N ASP A 404 7.08 -24.13 -0.70
CA ASP A 404 5.91 -23.27 -0.61
C ASP A 404 5.01 -23.27 -1.86
N ASP A 405 4.63 -24.48 -2.32
CA ASP A 405 3.74 -24.69 -3.48
C ASP A 405 2.41 -23.92 -3.33
N TYR A 406 1.87 -23.86 -2.12
CA TYR A 406 0.64 -23.10 -1.83
C TYR A 406 0.78 -21.59 -2.16
N ARG A 407 1.98 -21.00 -2.01
CA ARG A 407 2.27 -19.61 -2.38
C ARG A 407 2.29 -19.46 -3.90
N ILE A 408 2.93 -20.42 -4.58
CA ILE A 408 2.95 -20.48 -6.04
C ILE A 408 1.52 -20.56 -6.57
N ASP A 409 0.69 -21.45 -6.03
CA ASP A 409 -0.70 -21.64 -6.46
C ASP A 409 -1.54 -20.37 -6.22
N TYR A 410 -1.38 -19.72 -5.07
CA TYR A 410 -2.04 -18.46 -4.75
C TYR A 410 -1.67 -17.35 -5.76
N LEU A 411 -0.36 -17.13 -5.96
CA LEU A 411 0.12 -16.08 -6.86
C LEU A 411 -0.25 -16.37 -8.33
N ARG A 412 -0.13 -17.62 -8.76
CA ARG A 412 -0.54 -18.06 -10.10
C ARG A 412 -2.00 -17.71 -10.36
N ALA A 413 -2.90 -18.14 -9.48
CA ALA A 413 -4.33 -17.88 -9.63
C ALA A 413 -4.67 -16.39 -9.70
N HIS A 414 -3.99 -15.55 -8.90
CA HIS A 414 -4.17 -14.09 -8.95
C HIS A 414 -3.61 -13.49 -10.24
N LEU A 415 -2.40 -13.89 -10.67
CA LEU A 415 -1.77 -13.38 -11.89
C LEU A 415 -2.53 -13.78 -13.16
N GLU A 416 -3.18 -14.94 -13.18
CA GLU A 416 -4.12 -15.32 -14.26
C GLU A 416 -5.28 -14.33 -14.36
N GLN A 417 -5.84 -13.90 -13.23
CA GLN A 417 -6.91 -12.90 -13.20
C GLN A 417 -6.42 -11.49 -13.57
N VAL A 418 -5.17 -11.16 -13.23
CA VAL A 418 -4.52 -9.92 -13.70
C VAL A 418 -4.39 -9.92 -15.22
N ARG A 419 -3.94 -11.04 -15.81
CA ARG A 419 -3.84 -11.23 -17.26
C ARG A 419 -5.19 -11.05 -17.95
N GLU A 420 -6.24 -11.61 -17.38
CA GLU A 420 -7.61 -11.47 -17.88
C GLU A 420 -8.12 -10.01 -17.76
N ALA A 421 -7.81 -9.30 -16.67
CA ALA A 421 -8.18 -7.88 -16.53
C ALA A 421 -7.49 -7.00 -17.59
N ILE A 422 -6.23 -7.30 -17.93
CA ILE A 422 -5.53 -6.62 -19.02
C ILE A 422 -6.22 -6.90 -20.36
N ALA A 423 -6.69 -8.14 -20.59
CA ALA A 423 -7.48 -8.49 -21.76
C ALA A 423 -8.86 -7.82 -21.79
N ASP A 424 -9.46 -7.52 -20.63
CA ASP A 424 -10.67 -6.71 -20.49
C ASP A 424 -10.44 -5.22 -20.89
N GLY A 425 -9.18 -4.78 -20.99
CA GLY A 425 -8.81 -3.40 -21.38
C GLY A 425 -8.25 -2.53 -20.26
N VAL A 426 -8.02 -3.10 -19.09
CA VAL A 426 -7.41 -2.38 -17.96
C VAL A 426 -5.98 -1.98 -18.29
N GLN A 427 -5.63 -0.72 -18.07
CA GLN A 427 -4.25 -0.24 -18.18
C GLN A 427 -3.53 -0.45 -16.85
N LEU A 428 -2.66 -1.44 -16.80
CA LEU A 428 -1.92 -1.81 -15.61
C LEU A 428 -0.42 -1.58 -15.81
N LEU A 429 0.21 -0.82 -14.90
CA LEU A 429 1.64 -0.49 -14.95
C LEU A 429 2.51 -1.64 -14.49
N GLY A 430 2.09 -2.37 -13.45
CA GLY A 430 2.89 -3.41 -12.86
C GLY A 430 2.20 -4.14 -11.72
N TYR A 431 2.96 -5.07 -11.15
CA TYR A 431 2.55 -5.91 -10.03
C TYR A 431 3.72 -6.12 -9.08
N THR A 432 3.53 -5.79 -7.82
CA THR A 432 4.49 -6.09 -6.75
C THR A 432 3.85 -6.97 -5.69
N THR A 433 4.54 -8.08 -5.38
CA THR A 433 4.15 -8.94 -4.27
C THR A 433 4.45 -8.28 -2.94
N TRP A 434 3.62 -8.53 -1.93
CA TRP A 434 3.89 -8.04 -0.58
C TRP A 434 4.93 -8.92 0.11
N GLY A 435 5.90 -8.26 0.76
CA GLY A 435 6.87 -8.92 1.60
C GLY A 435 7.81 -9.85 0.83
N CYS A 436 8.32 -9.43 -0.34
CA CYS A 436 9.16 -10.24 -1.23
C CYS A 436 10.35 -10.93 -0.54
N ILE A 437 10.87 -10.36 0.52
CA ILE A 437 11.71 -10.99 1.54
C ILE A 437 10.88 -11.03 2.82
N ASP A 438 10.92 -12.10 3.59
CA ASP A 438 10.17 -12.20 4.84
C ASP A 438 10.47 -11.02 5.77
N MET A 439 9.43 -10.48 6.38
CA MET A 439 9.53 -9.35 7.30
C MET A 439 8.48 -9.47 8.42
N VAL A 440 8.62 -8.64 9.46
CA VAL A 440 7.71 -8.62 10.59
C VAL A 440 6.31 -8.20 10.14
N SER A 441 5.28 -8.95 10.53
CA SER A 441 3.89 -8.62 10.18
C SER A 441 3.44 -7.29 10.81
N ALA A 442 2.82 -6.40 10.02
CA ALA A 442 2.30 -5.12 10.50
C ALA A 442 1.15 -5.28 11.51
N SER A 443 0.25 -6.23 11.24
CA SER A 443 -0.97 -6.42 12.03
C SER A 443 -0.76 -7.15 13.35
N THR A 444 0.19 -8.10 13.39
CA THR A 444 0.41 -9.01 14.53
C THR A 444 1.82 -8.97 15.11
N ALA A 445 2.75 -8.24 14.49
CA ALA A 445 4.17 -8.18 14.84
C ALA A 445 4.88 -9.55 14.92
N GLN A 446 4.42 -10.53 14.13
CA GLN A 446 4.98 -11.88 14.06
C GLN A 446 5.87 -12.07 12.84
N MET A 447 6.94 -12.85 12.99
CA MET A 447 7.75 -13.36 11.87
C MET A 447 7.17 -14.65 11.26
N SER A 448 6.42 -15.42 12.02
CA SER A 448 5.78 -16.67 11.56
C SER A 448 4.73 -16.46 10.47
N LYS A 449 4.20 -15.24 10.31
CA LYS A 449 3.32 -14.86 9.21
C LYS A 449 4.14 -14.40 8.01
N ARG A 450 4.61 -15.36 7.22
CA ARG A 450 5.58 -15.13 6.15
C ARG A 450 4.92 -14.93 4.79
N TYR A 451 5.44 -13.97 4.02
CA TYR A 451 4.93 -13.61 2.69
C TYR A 451 5.95 -13.82 1.57
N GLY A 452 7.25 -13.85 1.90
CA GLY A 452 8.34 -13.66 0.96
C GLY A 452 8.66 -14.87 0.09
N PHE A 453 9.46 -14.61 -0.93
CA PHE A 453 10.18 -15.59 -1.73
C PHE A 453 11.52 -15.99 -1.08
N VAL A 454 11.97 -15.17 -0.16
CA VAL A 454 13.18 -15.38 0.63
C VAL A 454 12.79 -15.53 2.09
N TYR A 455 13.14 -16.69 2.66
CA TYR A 455 13.00 -16.93 4.09
C TYR A 455 14.10 -16.20 4.84
N VAL A 456 13.73 -15.50 5.90
CA VAL A 456 14.67 -14.89 6.85
C VAL A 456 14.65 -15.71 8.14
N ASP A 457 15.78 -16.21 8.56
CA ASP A 457 15.91 -16.99 9.81
C ASP A 457 15.78 -16.08 11.02
N ARG A 458 14.54 -15.73 11.33
CA ARG A 458 14.11 -14.98 12.51
C ARG A 458 12.77 -15.53 12.98
N HIS A 459 12.62 -15.65 14.29
CA HIS A 459 11.45 -16.24 14.94
C HIS A 459 10.68 -15.21 15.77
N ASP A 460 9.46 -15.59 16.21
CA ASP A 460 8.57 -14.69 16.97
C ASP A 460 9.13 -14.33 18.37
N ASP A 461 10.08 -15.10 18.88
CA ASP A 461 10.81 -14.81 20.13
C ASP A 461 12.06 -13.92 19.93
N GLY A 462 12.29 -13.47 18.70
CA GLY A 462 13.44 -12.66 18.35
C GLY A 462 14.73 -13.44 18.07
N SER A 463 14.71 -14.77 18.24
CA SER A 463 15.87 -15.63 17.91
C SER A 463 16.03 -15.81 16.40
N GLY A 464 17.18 -16.32 15.98
CA GLY A 464 17.53 -16.61 14.60
C GLY A 464 18.84 -15.94 14.19
N SER A 465 19.36 -16.33 13.03
CA SER A 465 20.65 -15.85 12.50
C SER A 465 20.50 -14.67 11.52
N LEU A 466 19.27 -14.32 11.16
CA LEU A 466 18.94 -13.40 10.06
C LEU A 466 19.43 -13.88 8.68
N SER A 467 19.89 -15.11 8.54
CA SER A 467 20.31 -15.66 7.25
C SER A 467 19.13 -15.72 6.26
N ARG A 468 19.42 -15.52 4.98
CA ARG A 468 18.46 -15.52 3.88
C ARG A 468 18.51 -16.85 3.14
N TYR A 469 17.34 -17.47 2.93
CA TYR A 469 17.23 -18.72 2.18
C TYR A 469 16.16 -18.58 1.10
N ARG A 470 16.48 -18.96 -0.15
CA ARG A 470 15.52 -18.94 -1.25
C ARG A 470 14.47 -20.01 -1.03
N LYS A 471 13.19 -19.64 -1.18
CA LYS A 471 12.08 -20.60 -1.15
C LYS A 471 11.86 -21.17 -2.56
N LYS A 472 11.08 -22.23 -2.70
CA LYS A 472 10.71 -22.81 -4.01
C LYS A 472 10.02 -21.75 -4.92
N SER A 473 9.23 -20.89 -4.35
CA SER A 473 8.56 -19.79 -5.05
C SER A 473 9.51 -18.75 -5.63
N PHE A 474 10.75 -18.63 -5.14
CA PHE A 474 11.77 -17.72 -5.69
C PHE A 474 12.07 -18.04 -7.16
N ASP A 475 12.37 -19.30 -7.46
CA ASP A 475 12.68 -19.73 -8.82
C ASP A 475 11.46 -19.69 -9.74
N TRP A 476 10.28 -19.98 -9.21
CA TRP A 476 9.05 -19.86 -9.96
C TRP A 476 8.79 -18.40 -10.36
N TYR A 477 8.89 -17.45 -9.43
CA TYR A 477 8.64 -16.04 -9.73
C TYR A 477 9.71 -15.45 -10.66
N ARG A 478 10.96 -15.89 -10.54
CA ARG A 478 12.03 -15.55 -11.49
C ARG A 478 11.66 -15.96 -12.92
N ARG A 479 11.11 -17.17 -13.13
CA ARG A 479 10.62 -17.61 -14.45
C ARG A 479 9.45 -16.76 -14.95
N VAL A 480 8.49 -16.44 -14.08
CA VAL A 480 7.38 -15.54 -14.40
C VAL A 480 7.89 -14.19 -14.91
N ILE A 481 8.82 -13.57 -14.20
CA ILE A 481 9.40 -12.28 -14.59
C ILE A 481 10.16 -12.41 -15.92
N THR A 482 11.03 -13.39 -16.04
CA THR A 482 11.88 -13.60 -17.22
C THR A 482 11.05 -13.84 -18.49
N SER A 483 9.95 -14.57 -18.37
CA SER A 483 9.03 -14.87 -19.48
C SER A 483 7.97 -13.77 -19.69
N ASN A 484 8.00 -12.67 -18.91
CA ASN A 484 6.96 -11.66 -18.87
C ASN A 484 5.56 -12.27 -18.71
N GLY A 485 5.41 -13.22 -17.78
CA GLY A 485 4.15 -13.88 -17.45
C GLY A 485 3.70 -14.96 -18.44
N ALA A 486 4.53 -15.35 -19.41
CA ALA A 486 4.16 -16.42 -20.34
C ALA A 486 4.25 -17.82 -19.68
N GLU A 487 5.05 -17.99 -18.64
CA GLU A 487 5.27 -19.25 -17.94
C GLU A 487 4.58 -19.30 -16.57
N LEU A 488 3.36 -18.79 -16.45
CA LEU A 488 2.59 -18.88 -15.20
C LEU A 488 2.27 -20.32 -14.80
N GLU A 489 2.02 -21.18 -15.79
CA GLU A 489 1.53 -22.55 -15.60
C GLU A 489 2.66 -23.57 -15.32
N ASN A 490 3.93 -23.21 -15.55
CA ASN A 490 5.06 -24.10 -15.34
C ASN A 490 5.47 -24.13 -13.86
N SER A 491 5.18 -25.22 -13.17
CA SER A 491 5.57 -25.49 -11.78
C SER A 491 7.05 -25.82 -11.64
#